data_19a130aa59ab5158c685b51ef2e4c1b0
#
_entry.id   19a130aa59ab5158c685b51ef2e4c1b0
#
_cell.length_a   1.000
_cell.length_b   1.000
_cell.length_c   1.000
_cell.angle_alpha   90.00
_cell.angle_beta   90.00
_cell.angle_gamma   90.00
#
_symmetry.space_group_name_H-M   'P 1'
#
loop_
_entity.id
_entity.type
_entity.pdbx_description
1 polymer ?
#
loop_
_entity_poly.entity_id
_entity_poly.type
_entity_poly.pdbx_seq_one_letter_code
_entity_poly.pdbx_strand_id
1 'polypeptide(L)'
;YFTRNRFKDVNEMDWYEEIKINTDLKVTLLPAVHWSKRSLTDMNKTLWGNFLIEYKGKKILFACDTGYGDIYKDLGEKYGPIDLTMINIGAYDFKPMFDKSIYHTTPEEALNVAKDLKSKKVMGTHWGTFVLSLEPIMEPPKRFKASAQEYGFNKEDAIIFKVGEIQPLERFFLNNNS
;
A
#
# COMPACT_ATOMS: atom_id res chain seq x y z
N TYR A 1 -21.01 5.60 -9.95
CA TYR A 1 -21.10 6.34 -8.69
C TYR A 1 -20.56 7.77 -8.84
N PHE A 2 -19.32 7.94 -9.29
CA PHE A 2 -18.65 9.24 -9.38
C PHE A 2 -19.33 10.18 -10.37
N THR A 3 -19.66 9.73 -11.58
CA THR A 3 -20.38 10.51 -12.59
C THR A 3 -21.76 10.95 -12.08
N ARG A 4 -22.49 10.06 -11.38
CA ARG A 4 -23.77 10.39 -10.74
C ARG A 4 -23.63 11.48 -9.67
N ASN A 5 -22.48 11.56 -8.99
CA ASN A 5 -22.15 12.57 -8.00
C ASN A 5 -21.42 13.80 -8.59
N ARG A 6 -21.54 14.01 -9.92
CA ARG A 6 -21.04 15.18 -10.67
C ARG A 6 -19.50 15.32 -10.70
N PHE A 7 -18.75 14.25 -10.48
CA PHE A 7 -17.33 14.26 -10.83
C PHE A 7 -17.19 14.26 -12.35
N LYS A 8 -16.41 15.20 -12.90
CA LYS A 8 -16.30 15.41 -14.36
C LYS A 8 -15.21 14.56 -14.99
N ASP A 9 -14.07 14.45 -14.31
CA ASP A 9 -12.88 13.75 -14.80
C ASP A 9 -12.76 12.40 -14.10
N VAL A 10 -13.54 11.42 -14.57
CA VAL A 10 -13.54 10.05 -14.03
C VAL A 10 -13.01 9.10 -15.08
N ASN A 11 -11.94 8.42 -14.77
CA ASN A 11 -11.38 7.36 -15.59
C ASN A 11 -11.57 6.01 -14.87
N GLU A 12 -12.21 5.07 -15.54
CA GLU A 12 -12.28 3.69 -15.08
C GLU A 12 -11.03 2.95 -15.58
N MET A 13 -10.49 2.08 -14.73
CA MET A 13 -9.28 1.31 -15.05
C MET A 13 -9.49 -0.15 -14.73
N ASP A 14 -8.97 -1.01 -15.58
CA ASP A 14 -8.78 -2.44 -15.29
C ASP A 14 -7.35 -2.68 -14.77
N TRP A 15 -7.09 -3.87 -14.22
CA TRP A 15 -5.76 -4.23 -13.77
C TRP A 15 -4.75 -4.18 -14.93
N TYR A 16 -3.59 -3.61 -14.64
CA TYR A 16 -2.50 -3.37 -15.59
C TYR A 16 -2.75 -2.25 -16.61
N GLU A 17 -3.90 -1.60 -16.57
CA GLU A 17 -4.13 -0.39 -17.35
C GLU A 17 -3.36 0.80 -16.78
N GLU A 18 -2.88 1.66 -17.69
CA GLU A 18 -2.16 2.87 -17.33
C GLU A 18 -2.81 4.11 -17.92
N ILE A 19 -2.81 5.18 -17.14
CA ILE A 19 -3.26 6.50 -17.56
C ILE A 19 -2.11 7.49 -17.42
N LYS A 20 -1.78 8.18 -18.50
CA LYS A 20 -0.86 9.31 -18.49
C LYS A 20 -1.63 10.57 -18.14
N ILE A 21 -1.35 11.13 -16.96
CA ILE A 21 -1.97 12.38 -16.52
C ILE A 21 -1.31 13.58 -17.22
N ASN A 22 0.01 13.53 -17.37
CA ASN A 22 0.82 14.49 -18.12
C ASN A 22 2.17 13.86 -18.51
N THR A 23 3.11 14.67 -19.00
CA THR A 23 4.44 14.20 -19.43
C THR A 23 5.24 13.53 -18.31
N ASP A 24 5.05 13.94 -17.07
CA ASP A 24 5.85 13.52 -15.91
C ASP A 24 5.14 12.53 -15.02
N LEU A 25 3.81 12.39 -15.14
CA LEU A 25 2.98 11.63 -14.22
C LEU A 25 2.16 10.57 -14.96
N LYS A 26 2.37 9.33 -14.58
CA LYS A 26 1.61 8.16 -15.03
C LYS A 26 1.11 7.37 -13.82
N VAL A 27 -0.07 6.80 -13.94
CA VAL A 27 -0.68 5.92 -12.92
C VAL A 27 -1.08 4.61 -13.58
N THR A 28 -0.71 3.50 -12.95
CA THR A 28 -1.11 2.15 -13.35
C THR A 28 -1.91 1.50 -12.23
N LEU A 29 -3.06 0.90 -12.54
CA LEU A 29 -3.80 0.08 -11.58
C LEU A 29 -3.21 -1.33 -11.58
N LEU A 30 -2.83 -1.84 -10.41
CA LEU A 30 -2.27 -3.16 -10.21
C LEU A 30 -3.17 -4.02 -9.31
N PRO A 31 -3.23 -5.34 -9.48
CA PRO A 31 -4.01 -6.20 -8.61
C PRO A 31 -3.53 -6.16 -7.16
N ALA A 32 -4.45 -6.42 -6.23
CA ALA A 32 -4.21 -6.54 -4.80
C ALA A 32 -4.92 -7.76 -4.23
N VAL A 33 -4.53 -8.22 -3.06
CA VAL A 33 -5.18 -9.31 -2.33
C VAL A 33 -6.28 -8.72 -1.46
N HIS A 34 -7.43 -8.47 -2.08
CA HIS A 34 -8.58 -7.87 -1.40
C HIS A 34 -9.89 -8.30 -2.07
N TRP A 35 -10.96 -7.61 -1.77
CA TRP A 35 -12.29 -7.80 -2.32
C TRP A 35 -13.05 -6.47 -2.39
N SER A 36 -14.18 -6.45 -3.07
CA SER A 36 -15.04 -5.26 -3.10
C SER A 36 -16.49 -5.60 -2.82
N LYS A 37 -17.20 -4.69 -2.14
CA LYS A 37 -18.64 -4.76 -1.93
C LYS A 37 -19.16 -3.38 -1.55
N ARG A 38 -20.26 -2.96 -2.16
CA ARG A 38 -20.97 -1.71 -1.84
C ARG A 38 -22.44 -1.92 -1.49
N SER A 39 -22.98 -3.08 -1.87
CA SER A 39 -24.38 -3.47 -1.61
C SER A 39 -24.46 -4.95 -1.25
N LEU A 40 -25.66 -5.46 -0.97
CA LEU A 40 -25.86 -6.87 -0.65
C LEU A 40 -25.62 -7.80 -1.84
N THR A 41 -25.66 -7.29 -3.08
CA THR A 41 -25.69 -8.09 -4.31
C THR A 41 -24.53 -7.81 -5.27
N ASP A 42 -23.54 -7.01 -4.88
CA ASP A 42 -22.47 -6.57 -5.77
C ASP A 42 -21.06 -6.99 -5.33
N MET A 43 -20.96 -8.05 -4.55
CA MET A 43 -19.67 -8.59 -4.12
C MET A 43 -18.78 -8.89 -5.34
N ASN A 44 -17.57 -8.30 -5.32
CA ASN A 44 -16.55 -8.41 -6.38
C ASN A 44 -17.01 -7.96 -7.80
N LYS A 45 -18.02 -7.09 -7.88
CA LYS A 45 -18.47 -6.50 -9.16
C LYS A 45 -17.72 -5.23 -9.56
N THR A 46 -16.92 -4.67 -8.68
CA THR A 46 -15.99 -3.57 -8.96
C THR A 46 -14.59 -4.02 -8.60
N LEU A 47 -13.59 -3.55 -9.33
CA LEU A 47 -12.21 -3.88 -9.04
C LEU A 47 -11.71 -3.18 -7.76
N TRP A 48 -10.71 -3.79 -7.19
CA TRP A 48 -9.84 -3.28 -6.13
C TRP A 48 -8.40 -3.35 -6.63
N GLY A 49 -7.47 -2.66 -5.99
CA GLY A 49 -6.09 -2.70 -6.46
C GLY A 49 -5.17 -1.73 -5.76
N ASN A 50 -3.93 -1.78 -6.22
CA ASN A 50 -2.86 -0.88 -5.85
C ASN A 50 -2.65 0.15 -6.96
N PHE A 51 -2.20 1.34 -6.62
CA PHE A 51 -1.81 2.35 -7.62
C PHE A 51 -0.29 2.46 -7.67
N LEU A 52 0.29 2.11 -8.83
CA LEU A 52 1.67 2.45 -9.14
C LEU A 52 1.70 3.84 -9.76
N ILE A 53 2.30 4.78 -9.06
CA ILE A 53 2.45 6.18 -9.47
C ILE A 53 3.89 6.38 -9.92
N GLU A 54 4.08 6.71 -11.19
CA GLU A 54 5.38 7.04 -11.77
C GLU A 54 5.45 8.54 -12.00
N TYR A 55 6.34 9.21 -11.28
CA TYR A 55 6.51 10.66 -11.33
C TYR A 55 8.00 11.03 -11.46
N LYS A 56 8.35 11.70 -12.57
CA LYS A 56 9.73 12.12 -12.86
C LYS A 56 10.76 11.00 -12.65
N GLY A 57 10.46 9.81 -13.17
CA GLY A 57 11.32 8.63 -13.07
C GLY A 57 11.35 7.96 -11.69
N LYS A 58 10.55 8.39 -10.74
CA LYS A 58 10.36 7.76 -9.43
C LYS A 58 9.10 6.93 -9.41
N LYS A 59 9.15 5.79 -8.72
CA LYS A 59 8.04 4.85 -8.58
C LYS A 59 7.54 4.80 -7.16
N ILE A 60 6.27 5.12 -6.98
CA ILE A 60 5.57 5.02 -5.69
C ILE A 60 4.46 4.01 -5.86
N LEU A 61 4.44 2.96 -5.06
CA LEU A 61 3.29 2.08 -4.95
C LEU A 61 2.44 2.49 -3.75
N PHE A 62 1.22 2.91 -4.01
CA PHE A 62 0.19 3.08 -3.00
C PHE A 62 -0.65 1.80 -2.97
N ALA A 63 -0.29 0.91 -2.05
CA ALA A 63 -1.10 -0.26 -1.74
C ALA A 63 -2.26 0.21 -0.87
N CYS A 64 -3.45 0.25 -1.44
CA CYS A 64 -4.69 0.49 -0.70
C CYS A 64 -4.86 -0.58 0.38
N ASP A 65 -6.02 -1.16 0.54
CA ASP A 65 -6.20 -2.29 1.44
C ASP A 65 -5.77 -3.59 0.73
N THR A 66 -4.86 -4.33 1.34
CA THR A 66 -4.38 -5.60 0.78
C THR A 66 -3.86 -6.54 1.86
N GLY A 67 -4.03 -7.85 1.62
CA GLY A 67 -3.28 -8.90 2.30
C GLY A 67 -1.97 -9.22 1.60
N TYR A 68 -1.20 -10.16 2.17
CA TYR A 68 -0.02 -10.72 1.52
C TYR A 68 -0.41 -11.78 0.49
N GLY A 69 0.33 -11.86 -0.62
CA GLY A 69 0.18 -12.91 -1.64
C GLY A 69 1.33 -12.90 -2.64
N ASP A 70 1.51 -14.03 -3.36
CA ASP A 70 2.62 -14.21 -4.32
C ASP A 70 2.60 -13.22 -5.48
N ILE A 71 1.46 -12.60 -5.74
CA ILE A 71 1.32 -11.55 -6.75
C ILE A 71 2.37 -10.43 -6.57
N TYR A 72 2.81 -10.15 -5.35
CA TYR A 72 3.80 -9.10 -5.10
C TYR A 72 5.20 -9.44 -5.59
N LYS A 73 5.56 -10.72 -5.67
CA LYS A 73 6.79 -11.18 -6.32
C LYS A 73 6.74 -10.89 -7.82
N ASP A 74 5.63 -11.25 -8.48
CA ASP A 74 5.43 -11.01 -9.91
C ASP A 74 5.44 -9.49 -10.21
N LEU A 75 4.78 -8.69 -9.37
CA LEU A 75 4.79 -7.24 -9.49
C LEU A 75 6.19 -6.65 -9.28
N GLY A 76 6.96 -7.19 -8.35
CA GLY A 76 8.34 -6.80 -8.10
C GLY A 76 9.29 -7.16 -9.24
N GLU A 77 9.04 -8.27 -9.92
CA GLU A 77 9.78 -8.63 -11.14
C GLU A 77 9.45 -7.70 -12.31
N LYS A 78 8.17 -7.40 -12.50
CA LYS A 78 7.70 -6.61 -13.64
C LYS A 78 7.93 -5.10 -13.47
N TYR A 79 7.71 -4.56 -12.28
CA TYR A 79 7.68 -3.11 -12.04
C TYR A 79 8.80 -2.62 -11.10
N GLY A 80 9.43 -3.50 -10.35
CA GLY A 80 10.50 -3.15 -9.41
C GLY A 80 11.78 -2.65 -10.12
N PRO A 81 12.70 -2.04 -9.38
CA PRO A 81 12.55 -1.65 -7.99
C PRO A 81 11.57 -0.49 -7.79
N ILE A 82 10.84 -0.50 -6.67
CA ILE A 82 9.94 0.58 -6.26
C ILE A 82 10.72 1.55 -5.35
N ASP A 83 10.60 2.85 -5.54
CA ASP A 83 11.30 3.82 -4.68
C ASP A 83 10.65 3.94 -3.31
N LEU A 84 9.30 3.94 -3.25
CA LEU A 84 8.52 3.99 -2.01
C LEU A 84 7.27 3.13 -2.14
N THR A 85 7.09 2.16 -1.23
CA THR A 85 5.81 1.45 -1.06
C THR A 85 5.08 1.96 0.18
N MET A 86 3.85 2.41 0.00
CA MET A 86 2.92 2.79 1.08
C MET A 86 1.91 1.67 1.25
N ILE A 87 1.85 1.02 2.43
CA ILE A 87 1.08 -0.21 2.62
C ILE A 87 0.39 -0.23 4.00
N ASN A 88 -0.81 -0.83 4.05
CA ASN A 88 -1.55 -1.02 5.29
C ASN A 88 -0.78 -1.91 6.28
N ILE A 89 -0.80 -1.53 7.56
CA ILE A 89 -0.17 -2.29 8.66
C ILE A 89 -1.12 -2.53 9.84
N GLY A 90 -2.40 -2.24 9.67
CA GLY A 90 -3.45 -2.41 10.68
C GLY A 90 -4.66 -3.19 10.16
N ALA A 91 -5.62 -3.45 11.01
CA ALA A 91 -6.83 -4.23 10.75
C ALA A 91 -6.55 -5.72 10.43
N TYR A 92 -5.62 -6.34 11.15
CA TYR A 92 -5.19 -7.72 10.89
C TYR A 92 -5.61 -8.74 11.95
N ASP A 93 -5.89 -8.36 13.19
CA ASP A 93 -6.24 -9.31 14.27
C ASP A 93 -7.75 -9.43 14.43
N PHE A 94 -8.27 -10.62 14.15
CA PHE A 94 -9.68 -10.95 14.27
C PHE A 94 -9.95 -12.16 15.19
N LYS A 95 -9.00 -12.50 16.06
CA LYS A 95 -9.17 -13.60 17.02
C LYS A 95 -10.37 -13.33 17.95
N PRO A 96 -11.17 -14.35 18.29
CA PRO A 96 -11.01 -15.77 17.95
C PRO A 96 -11.70 -16.19 16.64
N MET A 97 -12.29 -15.27 15.86
CA MET A 97 -13.03 -15.65 14.64
C MET A 97 -12.10 -16.21 13.56
N PHE A 98 -10.94 -15.59 13.37
CA PHE A 98 -9.88 -16.05 12.46
C PHE A 98 -8.53 -15.77 13.13
N ASP A 99 -7.48 -16.52 12.76
CA ASP A 99 -6.12 -16.27 13.27
C ASP A 99 -5.59 -14.90 12.84
N LYS A 100 -5.83 -14.53 11.57
CA LYS A 100 -5.47 -13.23 10.99
C LYS A 100 -6.35 -12.91 9.79
N SER A 101 -6.40 -11.65 9.39
CA SER A 101 -6.99 -11.25 8.13
C SER A 101 -6.17 -11.80 6.95
N ILE A 102 -6.85 -12.26 5.90
CA ILE A 102 -6.23 -12.57 4.60
C ILE A 102 -6.25 -11.36 3.67
N TYR A 103 -6.96 -10.28 4.04
CA TYR A 103 -7.17 -9.08 3.23
C TYR A 103 -6.43 -7.84 3.75
N HIS A 104 -5.80 -7.97 4.92
CA HIS A 104 -4.96 -6.91 5.51
C HIS A 104 -3.65 -7.52 5.98
N THR A 105 -2.55 -6.89 5.64
CA THR A 105 -1.22 -7.34 6.08
C THR A 105 -0.99 -7.04 7.56
N THR A 106 -0.34 -7.97 8.26
CA THR A 106 0.37 -7.66 9.50
C THR A 106 1.54 -6.73 9.20
N PRO A 107 2.12 -6.05 10.20
CA PRO A 107 3.32 -5.22 9.99
C PRO A 107 4.47 -5.96 9.33
N GLU A 108 4.69 -7.24 9.68
CA GLU A 108 5.72 -8.10 9.12
C GLU A 108 5.41 -8.50 7.68
N GLU A 109 4.15 -8.83 7.39
CA GLU A 109 3.72 -9.12 6.01
C GLU A 109 3.83 -7.89 5.11
N ALA A 110 3.56 -6.69 5.63
CA ALA A 110 3.73 -5.44 4.89
C ALA A 110 5.20 -5.21 4.49
N LEU A 111 6.14 -5.49 5.40
CA LEU A 111 7.57 -5.47 5.11
C LEU A 111 7.95 -6.52 4.08
N ASN A 112 7.35 -7.71 4.15
CA ASN A 112 7.60 -8.76 3.17
C ASN A 112 7.09 -8.39 1.77
N VAL A 113 5.88 -7.80 1.67
CA VAL A 113 5.37 -7.22 0.41
C VAL A 113 6.36 -6.21 -0.17
N ALA A 114 6.85 -5.27 0.65
CA ALA A 114 7.82 -4.28 0.19
C ALA A 114 9.13 -4.91 -0.28
N LYS A 115 9.60 -5.97 0.38
CA LYS A 115 10.77 -6.76 -0.03
C LYS A 115 10.53 -7.45 -1.38
N ASP A 116 9.38 -8.11 -1.57
CA ASP A 116 9.01 -8.77 -2.82
C ASP A 116 8.92 -7.76 -3.98
N LEU A 117 8.44 -6.55 -3.73
CA LEU A 117 8.41 -5.43 -4.67
C LEU A 117 9.79 -4.81 -4.94
N LYS A 118 10.85 -5.29 -4.28
CA LYS A 118 12.20 -4.72 -4.35
C LYS A 118 12.20 -3.23 -3.97
N SER A 119 11.42 -2.88 -2.95
CA SER A 119 11.25 -1.49 -2.52
C SER A 119 12.49 -0.96 -1.80
N LYS A 120 12.86 0.30 -2.10
CA LYS A 120 13.94 1.00 -1.40
C LYS A 120 13.50 1.49 -0.02
N LYS A 121 12.26 1.99 0.05
CA LYS A 121 11.63 2.48 1.28
C LYS A 121 10.22 1.92 1.40
N VAL A 122 9.75 1.77 2.64
CA VAL A 122 8.39 1.33 2.93
C VAL A 122 7.76 2.20 4.00
N MET A 123 6.51 2.62 3.77
CA MET A 123 5.75 3.43 4.70
C MET A 123 4.51 2.67 5.16
N GLY A 124 4.38 2.48 6.47
CA GLY A 124 3.20 1.88 7.06
C GLY A 124 2.04 2.88 7.14
N THR A 125 0.89 2.47 6.60
CA THR A 125 -0.36 3.23 6.57
C THR A 125 -1.50 2.44 7.22
N HIS A 126 -2.72 2.97 7.20
CA HIS A 126 -3.94 2.29 7.68
C HIS A 126 -3.85 1.79 9.13
N TRP A 127 -3.42 2.67 10.05
CA TRP A 127 -3.32 2.39 11.47
C TRP A 127 -3.69 3.63 12.31
N GLY A 128 -4.06 3.42 13.57
CA GLY A 128 -4.12 4.48 14.59
C GLY A 128 -5.31 5.43 14.53
N THR A 129 -6.22 5.34 13.55
CA THR A 129 -7.37 6.24 13.40
C THR A 129 -8.67 5.60 13.87
N PHE A 130 -8.94 4.37 13.47
CA PHE A 130 -10.14 3.63 13.84
C PHE A 130 -9.78 2.28 14.43
N VAL A 131 -10.57 1.81 15.39
CA VAL A 131 -10.51 0.44 15.90
C VAL A 131 -11.33 -0.42 14.95
N LEU A 132 -10.67 -1.08 14.03
CA LEU A 132 -11.28 -1.95 13.01
C LEU A 132 -11.14 -3.44 13.32
N SER A 133 -10.24 -3.79 14.23
CA SER A 133 -9.86 -5.16 14.62
C SER A 133 -9.39 -5.18 16.06
N LEU A 134 -8.80 -6.27 16.52
CA LEU A 134 -8.53 -6.51 17.93
C LEU A 134 -7.11 -6.20 18.37
N GLU A 135 -6.18 -5.92 17.45
CA GLU A 135 -4.84 -5.47 17.84
C GLU A 135 -4.87 -4.11 18.55
N PRO A 136 -4.02 -3.91 19.56
CA PRO A 136 -3.89 -2.63 20.24
C PRO A 136 -3.54 -1.51 19.21
N ILE A 137 -4.29 -0.41 19.25
CA ILE A 137 -4.24 0.66 18.23
C ILE A 137 -2.83 1.20 17.94
N MET A 138 -1.90 1.13 18.89
CA MET A 138 -0.53 1.57 18.76
C MET A 138 0.48 0.42 18.58
N GLU A 139 0.02 -0.80 18.41
CA GLU A 139 0.88 -1.97 18.17
C GLU A 139 1.46 -1.97 16.75
N PRO A 140 0.66 -1.72 15.68
CA PRO A 140 1.14 -1.82 14.29
C PRO A 140 2.43 -1.03 14.01
N PRO A 141 2.54 0.28 14.33
CA PRO A 141 3.76 1.03 14.07
C PRO A 141 4.96 0.54 14.89
N LYS A 142 4.75 0.02 16.09
CA LYS A 142 5.83 -0.52 16.93
C LYS A 142 6.40 -1.81 16.33
N ARG A 143 5.53 -2.75 15.96
CA ARG A 143 5.92 -4.01 15.31
C ARG A 143 6.60 -3.75 13.97
N PHE A 144 6.02 -2.88 13.15
CA PHE A 144 6.59 -2.50 11.87
C PHE A 144 8.03 -2.00 11.99
N LYS A 145 8.28 -1.07 12.91
CA LYS A 145 9.63 -0.55 13.17
C LYS A 145 10.58 -1.59 13.76
N ALA A 146 10.10 -2.44 14.65
CA ALA A 146 10.92 -3.47 15.30
C ALA A 146 11.38 -4.55 14.31
N SER A 147 10.51 -4.93 13.36
CA SER A 147 10.78 -6.00 12.39
C SER A 147 11.53 -5.53 11.14
N ALA A 148 11.63 -4.23 10.89
CA ALA A 148 12.14 -3.68 9.62
C ALA A 148 13.49 -4.26 9.20
N GLN A 149 14.46 -4.37 10.14
CA GLN A 149 15.80 -4.86 9.85
C GLN A 149 15.83 -6.33 9.42
N GLU A 150 14.97 -7.16 9.99
CA GLU A 150 14.84 -8.58 9.62
C GLU A 150 14.40 -8.74 8.16
N TYR A 151 13.61 -7.81 7.64
CA TYR A 151 13.15 -7.79 6.25
C TYR A 151 14.08 -7.01 5.30
N GLY A 152 15.22 -6.53 5.79
CA GLY A 152 16.26 -5.87 4.99
C GLY A 152 16.09 -4.35 4.86
N PHE A 153 15.23 -3.72 5.66
CA PHE A 153 15.05 -2.27 5.69
C PHE A 153 15.82 -1.65 6.86
N ASN A 154 16.59 -0.60 6.58
CA ASN A 154 17.17 0.22 7.64
C ASN A 154 16.07 0.96 8.40
N LYS A 155 16.40 1.46 9.59
CA LYS A 155 15.44 2.19 10.44
C LYS A 155 14.82 3.42 9.76
N GLU A 156 15.59 4.06 8.89
CA GLU A 156 15.21 5.25 8.12
C GLU A 156 14.31 4.92 6.93
N ASP A 157 14.45 3.69 6.38
CA ASP A 157 13.75 3.24 5.18
C ASP A 157 12.38 2.63 5.50
N ALA A 158 12.16 2.19 6.75
CA ALA A 158 10.86 1.80 7.26
C ALA A 158 10.18 3.01 7.95
N ILE A 159 9.24 3.64 7.28
CA ILE A 159 8.71 4.97 7.62
C ILE A 159 7.35 4.85 8.32
N ILE A 160 7.19 5.58 9.41
CA ILE A 160 5.90 5.79 10.07
C ILE A 160 5.71 7.29 10.27
N PHE A 161 4.63 7.83 9.78
CA PHE A 161 4.23 9.22 10.03
C PHE A 161 3.27 9.32 11.20
N LYS A 162 3.35 10.43 11.93
CA LYS A 162 2.27 10.81 12.84
C LYS A 162 1.03 11.19 12.03
N VAL A 163 -0.16 10.96 12.59
CA VAL A 163 -1.40 11.42 11.96
C VAL A 163 -1.33 12.93 11.75
N GLY A 164 -1.55 13.37 10.51
CA GLY A 164 -1.44 14.79 10.11
C GLY A 164 -0.01 15.27 9.78
N GLU A 165 1.00 14.44 9.88
CA GLU A 165 2.36 14.80 9.48
C GLU A 165 2.46 14.97 7.96
N ILE A 166 3.13 16.06 7.54
CA ILE A 166 3.38 16.37 6.12
C ILE A 166 4.88 16.45 5.90
N GLN A 167 5.36 15.81 4.84
CA GLN A 167 6.75 15.85 4.42
C GLN A 167 6.85 16.10 2.91
N PRO A 168 7.87 16.82 2.44
CA PRO A 168 8.13 16.98 1.00
C PRO A 168 8.43 15.62 0.35
N LEU A 169 7.86 15.37 -0.82
CA LEU A 169 8.03 14.12 -1.55
C LEU A 169 9.49 13.83 -1.89
N GLU A 170 10.26 14.86 -2.21
CA GLU A 170 11.68 14.79 -2.56
C GLU A 170 12.53 14.16 -1.46
N ARG A 171 12.14 14.31 -0.20
CA ARG A 171 12.83 13.71 0.96
C ARG A 171 12.98 12.19 0.84
N PHE A 172 12.02 11.53 0.20
CA PHE A 172 12.03 10.07 0.05
C PHE A 172 12.94 9.59 -1.07
N PHE A 173 13.40 10.49 -1.93
CA PHE A 173 14.21 10.17 -3.11
C PHE A 173 15.63 10.68 -3.05
N LEU A 174 15.97 11.48 -2.04
CA LEU A 174 17.36 11.85 -1.78
C LEU A 174 18.12 10.61 -1.31
N ASN A 175 19.18 10.24 -2.02
CA ASN A 175 20.12 9.24 -1.54
C ASN A 175 20.84 9.82 -0.33
N ASN A 176 20.75 9.16 0.82
CA ASN A 176 21.58 9.46 1.99
C ASN A 176 23.02 8.98 1.71
N ASN A 177 23.66 9.52 0.65
CA ASN A 177 25.08 9.36 0.38
C ASN A 177 25.76 10.64 0.85
N SER A 178 26.07 10.69 2.12
CA SER A 178 27.11 11.57 2.69
C SER A 178 27.68 10.92 3.93
#